data_bd8b157844ec5a0bcf82458613921f85
#
_entry.id   bd8b157844ec5a0bcf82458613921f85
#
_cell.length_a   1.000
_cell.length_b   1.000
_cell.length_c   1.000
_cell.angle_alpha   90.00
_cell.angle_beta   90.00
_cell.angle_gamma   90.00
#
_symmetry.space_group_name_H-M   'P 1'
#
loop_
_entity.id
_entity.type
_entity.pdbx_description
1 polymer ?
#
loop_
_entity_poly.entity_id
_entity_poly.type
_entity_poly.pdbx_seq_one_letter_code
_entity_poly.pdbx_strand_id
1 'polypeptide(L)'
;MSMVNADSVQLFAMLKKMQDSISSIETTKKSVKMKYEQLGAGWQDKKYNELGVVVRDCNKALNDILVIMLQAEKYVALLSKSLSE
;
A
#
# COMPACT_ATOMS: atom_id res chain seq x y z
N MET A 1 -20.75 -24.77 13.57
CA MET A 1 -19.93 -25.57 12.66
C MET A 1 -19.13 -24.66 11.73
N SER A 2 -17.85 -24.84 11.74
CA SER A 2 -17.01 -24.08 10.81
C SER A 2 -17.12 -24.72 9.43
N MET A 3 -17.36 -23.87 8.42
CA MET A 3 -17.42 -24.33 7.04
C MET A 3 -16.41 -23.55 6.21
N VAL A 4 -15.45 -24.28 5.69
CA VAL A 4 -14.56 -23.73 4.68
C VAL A 4 -15.20 -24.07 3.34
N ASN A 5 -15.66 -23.06 2.64
CA ASN A 5 -16.28 -23.19 1.33
C ASN A 5 -15.49 -22.39 0.28
N ALA A 6 -15.93 -22.46 -0.97
CA ALA A 6 -15.24 -21.76 -2.07
C ALA A 6 -15.16 -20.26 -1.83
N ASP A 7 -16.21 -19.65 -1.29
CA ASP A 7 -16.24 -18.21 -1.02
C ASP A 7 -15.24 -17.84 0.09
N SER A 8 -15.15 -18.67 1.11
CA SER A 8 -14.17 -18.47 2.20
C SER A 8 -12.74 -18.56 1.67
N VAL A 9 -12.46 -19.53 0.83
CA VAL A 9 -11.13 -19.70 0.21
C VAL A 9 -10.79 -18.48 -0.65
N GLN A 10 -11.74 -18.02 -1.46
CA GLN A 10 -11.55 -16.84 -2.31
C GLN A 10 -11.32 -15.58 -1.50
N LEU A 11 -12.03 -15.46 -0.38
CA LEU A 11 -11.88 -14.29 0.50
C LEU A 11 -10.48 -14.26 1.15
N PHE A 12 -9.98 -15.42 1.58
CA PHE A 12 -8.61 -15.52 2.09
C PHE A 12 -7.57 -15.18 1.02
N ALA A 13 -7.80 -15.63 -0.21
CA ALA A 13 -6.91 -15.31 -1.33
C ALA A 13 -6.91 -13.79 -1.60
N MET A 14 -8.07 -13.14 -1.54
CA MET A 14 -8.19 -11.70 -1.69
C MET A 14 -7.44 -10.96 -0.58
N LEU A 15 -7.60 -11.41 0.67
CA LEU A 15 -6.90 -10.83 1.82
C LEU A 15 -5.39 -10.89 1.62
N LYS A 16 -4.88 -12.03 1.17
CA LYS A 16 -3.45 -12.20 0.89
C LYS A 16 -2.97 -11.22 -0.18
N LYS A 17 -3.74 -11.03 -1.24
CA LYS A 17 -3.42 -10.08 -2.30
C LYS A 17 -3.41 -8.64 -1.79
N MET A 18 -4.33 -8.29 -0.90
CA MET A 18 -4.36 -6.96 -0.28
C MET A 18 -3.12 -6.73 0.57
N GLN A 19 -2.72 -7.73 1.37
CA GLN A 19 -1.52 -7.64 2.20
C GLN A 19 -0.26 -7.46 1.34
N ASP A 20 -0.15 -8.21 0.24
CA ASP A 20 0.96 -8.11 -0.70
C ASP A 20 1.00 -6.72 -1.34
N SER A 21 -0.16 -6.17 -1.72
CA SER A 21 -0.26 -4.84 -2.32
C SER A 21 0.13 -3.73 -1.35
N ILE A 22 -0.31 -3.83 -0.09
CA ILE A 22 0.07 -2.88 0.97
C ILE A 22 1.59 -2.86 1.12
N SER A 23 2.20 -4.03 1.21
CA SER A 23 3.65 -4.17 1.33
C SER A 23 4.37 -3.56 0.14
N SER A 24 3.87 -3.79 -1.08
CA SER A 24 4.45 -3.23 -2.31
C SER A 24 4.37 -1.71 -2.34
N ILE A 25 3.24 -1.14 -1.91
CA ILE A 25 3.06 0.33 -1.86
C ILE A 25 4.03 0.94 -0.86
N GLU A 26 4.19 0.34 0.31
CA GLU A 26 5.13 0.82 1.32
C GLU A 26 6.57 0.79 0.80
N THR A 27 6.95 -0.28 0.11
CA THR A 27 8.27 -0.41 -0.51
C THR A 27 8.46 0.66 -1.60
N THR A 28 7.44 0.88 -2.42
CA THR A 28 7.48 1.89 -3.49
C THR A 28 7.68 3.29 -2.91
N LYS A 29 6.97 3.65 -1.85
CA LYS A 29 7.13 4.94 -1.19
C LYS A 29 8.57 5.17 -0.74
N LYS A 30 9.14 4.18 -0.06
CA LYS A 30 10.52 4.28 0.43
C LYS A 30 11.51 4.39 -0.71
N SER A 31 11.31 3.61 -1.77
CA SER A 31 12.20 3.60 -2.93
C SER A 31 12.17 4.94 -3.67
N VAL A 32 10.99 5.49 -3.89
CA VAL A 32 10.84 6.79 -4.57
C VAL A 32 11.52 7.90 -3.76
N LYS A 33 11.28 7.93 -2.45
CA LYS A 33 11.89 8.93 -1.58
C LYS A 33 13.41 8.82 -1.60
N MET A 34 13.93 7.61 -1.50
CA MET A 34 15.37 7.36 -1.48
C MET A 34 16.02 7.79 -2.81
N LYS A 35 15.40 7.45 -3.94
CA LYS A 35 15.92 7.83 -5.25
C LYS A 35 15.92 9.34 -5.43
N TYR A 36 14.88 10.03 -4.96
CA TYR A 36 14.82 11.47 -5.00
C TYR A 36 15.96 12.09 -4.18
N GLU A 37 16.18 11.59 -2.96
CA GLU A 37 17.26 12.08 -2.08
C GLU A 37 18.64 11.84 -2.69
N GLN A 38 18.84 10.69 -3.36
CA GLN A 38 20.09 10.38 -4.05
C GLN A 38 20.36 11.34 -5.20
N LEU A 39 19.30 11.73 -5.95
CA LEU A 39 19.43 12.75 -6.99
C LEU A 39 19.89 14.08 -6.41
N GLY A 40 19.41 14.45 -5.23
CA GLY A 40 19.75 15.69 -4.56
C GLY A 40 21.22 15.79 -4.14
N ALA A 41 21.92 14.67 -4.06
CA ALA A 41 23.33 14.68 -3.71
C ALA A 41 24.20 15.38 -4.77
N GLY A 42 23.76 15.34 -6.05
CA GLY A 42 24.51 15.96 -7.15
C GLY A 42 23.71 16.99 -7.94
N TRP A 43 22.47 17.24 -7.57
CA TRP A 43 21.60 18.12 -8.36
C TRP A 43 20.62 18.83 -7.44
N GLN A 44 20.87 20.14 -7.20
CA GLN A 44 19.99 20.95 -6.35
C GLN A 44 19.74 22.30 -7.01
N ASP A 45 18.80 22.35 -7.91
CA ASP A 45 18.37 23.57 -8.54
C ASP A 45 16.84 23.68 -8.47
N LYS A 46 16.29 24.67 -9.18
CA LYS A 46 14.86 24.92 -9.19
C LYS A 46 14.07 23.70 -9.68
N LYS A 47 14.59 23.02 -10.70
CA LYS A 47 13.90 21.85 -11.26
C LYS A 47 13.89 20.67 -10.29
N TYR A 48 14.98 20.50 -9.54
CA TYR A 48 15.01 19.49 -8.47
C TYR A 48 13.97 19.81 -7.40
N ASN A 49 13.83 21.09 -7.04
CA ASN A 49 12.84 21.50 -6.05
C ASN A 49 11.42 21.30 -6.56
N GLU A 50 11.17 21.56 -7.84
CA GLU A 50 9.87 21.28 -8.46
C GLU A 50 9.56 19.78 -8.47
N LEU A 51 10.56 18.96 -8.78
CA LEU A 51 10.42 17.50 -8.69
C LEU A 51 10.07 17.07 -7.28
N GLY A 52 10.65 17.73 -6.27
CA GLY A 52 10.35 17.44 -4.87
C GLY A 52 8.89 17.63 -4.51
N VAL A 53 8.23 18.63 -5.10
CA VAL A 53 6.79 18.83 -4.91
C VAL A 53 6.01 17.65 -5.50
N VAL A 54 6.37 17.21 -6.69
CA VAL A 54 5.73 16.08 -7.36
C VAL A 54 5.90 14.80 -6.54
N VAL A 55 7.12 14.54 -6.04
CA VAL A 55 7.41 13.37 -5.21
C VAL A 55 6.60 13.39 -3.92
N ARG A 56 6.50 14.55 -3.28
CA ARG A 56 5.71 14.71 -2.05
C ARG A 56 4.24 14.43 -2.31
N ASP A 57 3.69 14.97 -3.40
CA ASP A 57 2.29 14.76 -3.77
C ASP A 57 2.03 13.28 -4.09
N CYS A 58 2.96 12.63 -4.77
CA CYS A 58 2.88 11.21 -5.06
C CYS A 58 2.85 10.39 -3.77
N ASN A 59 3.76 10.68 -2.83
CA ASN A 59 3.82 9.98 -1.55
C ASN A 59 2.57 10.20 -0.71
N LYS A 60 2.00 11.40 -0.77
CA LYS A 60 0.75 11.69 -0.09
C LYS A 60 -0.39 10.86 -0.66
N ALA A 61 -0.49 10.76 -1.98
CA ALA A 61 -1.51 9.94 -2.64
C ALA A 61 -1.35 8.47 -2.27
N LEU A 62 -0.11 7.97 -2.22
CA LEU A 62 0.16 6.60 -1.80
C LEU A 62 -0.22 6.37 -0.33
N ASN A 63 0.03 7.35 0.54
CA ASN A 63 -0.41 7.27 1.93
C ASN A 63 -1.94 7.19 2.05
N ASP A 64 -2.65 8.01 1.27
CA ASP A 64 -4.11 8.00 1.28
C ASP A 64 -4.65 6.63 0.83
N ILE A 65 -4.04 6.06 -0.20
CA ILE A 65 -4.38 4.72 -0.66
C ILE A 65 -4.10 3.68 0.42
N LEU A 66 -2.96 3.77 1.10
CA LEU A 66 -2.59 2.85 2.18
C LEU A 66 -3.59 2.88 3.31
N VAL A 67 -4.05 4.05 3.72
CA VAL A 67 -5.06 4.18 4.78
C VAL A 67 -6.33 3.43 4.39
N ILE A 68 -6.80 3.63 3.17
CA ILE A 68 -8.01 2.97 2.66
C ILE A 68 -7.80 1.46 2.59
N MET A 69 -6.64 1.02 2.08
CA MET A 69 -6.34 -0.41 1.95
C MET A 69 -6.22 -1.10 3.30
N LEU A 70 -5.65 -0.42 4.30
CA LEU A 70 -5.55 -0.98 5.65
C LEU A 70 -6.92 -1.14 6.28
N GLN A 71 -7.83 -0.18 6.05
CA GLN A 71 -9.21 -0.30 6.51
C GLN A 71 -9.94 -1.44 5.80
N ALA A 72 -9.74 -1.57 4.50
CA ALA A 72 -10.34 -2.64 3.71
C ALA A 72 -9.80 -4.01 4.13
N GLU A 73 -8.49 -4.11 4.36
CA GLU A 73 -7.87 -5.33 4.86
C GLU A 73 -8.49 -5.77 6.19
N LYS A 74 -8.65 -4.82 7.11
CA LYS A 74 -9.24 -5.10 8.41
C LYS A 74 -10.67 -5.63 8.26
N TYR A 75 -11.45 -5.03 7.39
CA TYR A 75 -12.82 -5.46 7.13
C TYR A 75 -12.85 -6.87 6.53
N VAL A 76 -12.00 -7.12 5.54
CA VAL A 76 -11.92 -8.43 4.88
C VAL A 76 -11.47 -9.50 5.88
N ALA A 77 -10.53 -9.18 6.76
CA ALA A 77 -10.05 -10.10 7.79
C ALA A 77 -11.18 -10.47 8.76
N LEU A 78 -11.98 -9.48 9.18
CA LEU A 78 -13.13 -9.73 10.06
C LEU A 78 -14.19 -10.59 9.36
N LEU A 79 -14.44 -10.32 8.09
CA LEU A 79 -15.41 -11.08 7.31
C LEU A 79 -14.94 -12.52 7.10
N SER A 80 -13.66 -12.71 6.82
CA SER A 80 -13.05 -14.04 6.69
C SER A 80 -13.20 -14.85 7.97
N LYS A 81 -12.95 -14.22 9.11
CA LYS A 81 -13.10 -14.87 10.41
C LYS A 81 -14.56 -15.26 10.64
N SER A 82 -15.50 -14.39 10.32
CA SER A 82 -16.93 -14.64 10.47
C SER A 82 -17.37 -15.83 9.62
N LEU A 83 -16.90 -15.93 8.37
CA LEU A 83 -17.24 -17.04 7.49
C LEU A 83 -16.61 -18.37 7.89
N SER A 84 -15.51 -18.33 8.65
CA SER A 84 -14.79 -19.53 9.10
C SER A 84 -15.34 -20.11 10.40
N GLU A 85 -16.20 -19.40 11.09
CA GLU A 85 -16.79 -19.81 12.37
C GLU A 85 -17.91 -20.83 12.22
#